data_3ff45b7f599b417f4b0b06e6461f0c90
#
_entry.id   3ff45b7f599b417f4b0b06e6461f0c90
#
_cell.length_a   1.000
_cell.length_b   1.000
_cell.length_c   1.000
_cell.angle_alpha   90.00
_cell.angle_beta   90.00
_cell.angle_gamma   90.00
#
_symmetry.space_group_name_H-M   'P 1'
#
loop_
_entity.id
_entity.type
_entity.pdbx_description
1 polymer ?
#
loop_
_entity_poly.entity_id
_entity_poly.type
_entity_poly.pdbx_seq_one_letter_code
_entity_poly.pdbx_strand_id
1 'polypeptide(L)'
;MPMQSPAQMTFLIVDDVDAMRRSIRTMLKLINYGRLFLEAANGRDAWRIVEKGQPAIDFIISDYNMPYLTGTELLHRIRLNRKLRDIPFLMITAEANMEVVAEAAEVDVDAYMTKPFVTAALEQKITELLDQAAHPGQVTLLLRRAQELEEEGKLDEALAAVAKAGASSPTLSRPFREMGRLLLKKNDLPNSLAAFQKATELNRLDVTSYHGMGQIFFQMGRIDKAIDNYSRAMTISPRHAERALDFARLLLQQDKATEASRVMRLAFKISSNDPDMKERLTRFCADHGLHDLTIKASREILKQDPGRAKVLGYLGIALCKKGLFNEGVLTLEKAAAENEPDPELWIALAQAYLAMRMTGRAEKWAARAIRMAPDNKKARAIYDACL
;
A
#
# COMPACT_ATOMS: atom_id res chain seq x y z
N MET A 1 9.57 31.16 -7.41
CA MET A 1 10.44 31.31 -8.60
C MET A 1 9.53 31.47 -9.79
N PRO A 2 9.85 32.32 -10.79
CA PRO A 2 9.08 32.36 -12.02
C PRO A 2 9.08 30.98 -12.65
N MET A 3 7.89 30.46 -13.02
CA MET A 3 7.79 29.14 -13.65
C MET A 3 8.59 29.14 -14.96
N GLN A 4 9.35 28.07 -15.16
CA GLN A 4 10.05 27.87 -16.43
C GLN A 4 9.02 27.74 -17.56
N SER A 5 9.36 28.25 -18.74
CA SER A 5 8.54 27.99 -19.93
C SER A 5 8.37 26.48 -20.11
N PRO A 6 7.17 25.97 -20.46
CA PRO A 6 6.95 24.53 -20.68
C PRO A 6 7.97 23.89 -21.64
N ALA A 7 8.52 24.68 -22.59
CA ALA A 7 9.58 24.26 -23.50
C ALA A 7 10.92 23.95 -22.80
N GLN A 8 11.17 24.48 -21.61
CA GLN A 8 12.42 24.27 -20.85
C GLN A 8 12.30 23.20 -19.75
N MET A 9 11.13 22.64 -19.55
CA MET A 9 10.85 21.67 -18.49
C MET A 9 11.42 20.29 -18.76
N THR A 10 11.69 19.55 -17.68
CA THR A 10 12.01 18.13 -17.68
C THR A 10 10.75 17.34 -17.36
N PHE A 11 10.31 16.51 -18.29
CA PHE A 11 9.17 15.62 -18.12
C PHE A 11 9.63 14.21 -17.77
N LEU A 12 8.98 13.60 -16.79
CA LEU A 12 9.09 12.16 -16.52
C LEU A 12 7.83 11.46 -17.03
N ILE A 13 8.00 10.54 -17.98
CA ILE A 13 6.92 9.75 -18.58
C ILE A 13 7.02 8.33 -18.07
N VAL A 14 5.96 7.85 -17.41
CA VAL A 14 5.92 6.54 -16.76
C VAL A 14 4.74 5.74 -17.32
N ASP A 15 5.02 4.66 -18.00
CA ASP A 15 4.01 3.75 -18.56
C ASP A 15 4.72 2.41 -18.87
N ASP A 16 4.09 1.27 -18.60
CA ASP A 16 4.71 -0.04 -18.85
C ASP A 16 4.78 -0.37 -20.35
N VAL A 17 3.95 0.29 -21.17
CA VAL A 17 3.91 0.14 -22.62
C VAL A 17 4.84 1.14 -23.32
N ASP A 18 5.95 0.66 -23.88
CA ASP A 18 6.96 1.48 -24.57
C ASP A 18 6.37 2.34 -25.71
N ALA A 19 5.42 1.79 -26.48
CA ALA A 19 4.74 2.55 -27.54
C ALA A 19 3.97 3.76 -26.99
N MET A 20 3.39 3.65 -25.78
CA MET A 20 2.68 4.75 -25.13
C MET A 20 3.65 5.84 -24.69
N ARG A 21 4.78 5.48 -24.06
CA ARG A 21 5.82 6.47 -23.67
C ARG A 21 6.32 7.24 -24.88
N ARG A 22 6.60 6.54 -26.00
CA ARG A 22 7.00 7.18 -27.27
C ARG A 22 5.92 8.10 -27.84
N SER A 23 4.65 7.68 -27.77
CA SER A 23 3.51 8.48 -28.23
C SER A 23 3.39 9.78 -27.42
N ILE A 24 3.39 9.70 -26.08
CA ILE A 24 3.33 10.87 -25.19
C ILE A 24 4.50 11.81 -25.46
N ARG A 25 5.73 11.29 -25.55
CA ARG A 25 6.90 12.10 -25.90
C ARG A 25 6.76 12.81 -27.26
N THR A 26 6.21 12.13 -28.26
CA THR A 26 5.96 12.71 -29.58
C THR A 26 4.92 13.82 -29.49
N MET A 27 3.83 13.62 -28.78
CA MET A 27 2.80 14.64 -28.55
C MET A 27 3.38 15.87 -27.84
N LEU A 28 4.19 15.70 -26.80
CA LEU A 28 4.87 16.81 -26.10
C LEU A 28 5.78 17.60 -27.02
N LYS A 29 6.55 16.93 -27.88
CA LYS A 29 7.41 17.60 -28.89
C LYS A 29 6.60 18.37 -29.92
N LEU A 30 5.45 17.85 -30.36
CA LEU A 30 4.57 18.52 -31.34
C LEU A 30 4.03 19.85 -30.79
N ILE A 31 3.76 19.93 -29.48
CA ILE A 31 3.30 21.18 -28.84
C ILE A 31 4.47 22.03 -28.28
N ASN A 32 5.71 21.67 -28.62
CA ASN A 32 6.90 22.34 -28.15
C ASN A 32 7.07 22.40 -26.62
N TYR A 33 6.69 21.33 -25.92
CA TYR A 33 6.88 21.15 -24.49
C TYR A 33 8.05 20.19 -24.23
N GLY A 34 8.84 20.50 -23.20
CA GLY A 34 9.93 19.68 -22.71
C GLY A 34 11.28 19.86 -23.42
N ARG A 35 12.27 20.25 -22.62
CA ARG A 35 13.69 20.21 -23.02
C ARG A 35 14.27 18.81 -22.88
N LEU A 36 13.85 18.10 -21.82
CA LEU A 36 14.35 16.78 -21.48
C LEU A 36 13.18 15.85 -21.15
N PHE A 37 13.27 14.61 -21.66
CA PHE A 37 12.30 13.56 -21.39
C PHE A 37 13.00 12.39 -20.73
N LEU A 38 12.58 12.06 -19.50
CA LEU A 38 12.96 10.87 -18.79
C LEU A 38 11.83 9.85 -18.92
N GLU A 39 12.16 8.59 -19.03
CA GLU A 39 11.19 7.50 -19.20
C GLU A 39 11.42 6.41 -18.17
N ALA A 40 10.33 5.84 -17.66
CA ALA A 40 10.36 4.68 -16.78
C ALA A 40 9.25 3.71 -17.18
N ALA A 41 9.53 2.41 -17.09
CA ALA A 41 8.58 1.35 -17.45
C ALA A 41 7.67 0.92 -16.28
N ASN A 42 7.86 1.48 -15.09
CA ASN A 42 7.07 1.20 -13.90
C ASN A 42 7.34 2.25 -12.81
N GLY A 43 6.49 2.29 -11.80
CA GLY A 43 6.62 3.26 -10.72
C GLY A 43 7.89 3.10 -9.86
N ARG A 44 8.46 1.88 -9.73
CA ARG A 44 9.70 1.65 -8.99
C ARG A 44 10.89 2.32 -9.68
N ASP A 45 11.00 2.18 -10.98
CA ASP A 45 12.08 2.83 -11.75
C ASP A 45 11.87 4.34 -11.80
N ALA A 46 10.61 4.80 -11.93
CA ALA A 46 10.26 6.21 -11.83
C ALA A 46 10.67 6.79 -10.46
N TRP A 47 10.39 6.09 -9.36
CA TRP A 47 10.81 6.53 -8.02
C TRP A 47 12.32 6.68 -7.91
N ARG A 48 13.10 5.72 -8.43
CA ARG A 48 14.57 5.81 -8.45
C ARG A 48 15.08 7.03 -9.21
N ILE A 49 14.42 7.43 -10.30
CA ILE A 49 14.75 8.63 -11.07
C ILE A 49 14.45 9.89 -10.24
N VAL A 50 13.25 9.96 -9.66
CA VAL A 50 12.79 11.10 -8.86
C VAL A 50 13.65 11.29 -7.60
N GLU A 51 13.96 10.18 -6.92
CA GLU A 51 14.75 10.18 -5.68
C GLU A 51 16.19 10.66 -5.88
N LYS A 52 16.80 10.36 -7.04
CA LYS A 52 18.13 10.87 -7.38
C LYS A 52 18.18 12.40 -7.51
N GLY A 53 17.04 13.03 -7.87
CA GLY A 53 16.90 14.48 -7.94
C GLY A 53 17.76 15.18 -9.00
N GLN A 54 18.42 14.42 -9.87
CA GLN A 54 19.25 14.96 -10.95
C GLN A 54 19.05 14.13 -12.24
N PRO A 55 18.55 14.76 -13.31
CA PRO A 55 18.07 16.14 -13.38
C PRO A 55 16.79 16.37 -12.58
N ALA A 56 16.53 17.62 -12.19
CA ALA A 56 15.27 17.97 -11.54
C ALA A 56 14.10 17.72 -12.49
N ILE A 57 13.02 17.18 -11.96
CA ILE A 57 11.79 16.88 -12.72
C ILE A 57 10.79 17.98 -12.44
N ASP A 58 10.24 18.57 -13.51
CA ASP A 58 9.29 19.66 -13.44
C ASP A 58 7.84 19.20 -13.61
N PHE A 59 7.61 18.04 -14.25
CA PHE A 59 6.28 17.49 -14.50
C PHE A 59 6.32 15.96 -14.64
N ILE A 60 5.34 15.27 -14.09
CA ILE A 60 5.22 13.81 -14.18
C ILE A 60 3.93 13.44 -14.91
N ILE A 61 4.04 12.54 -15.88
CA ILE A 61 2.91 11.90 -16.56
C ILE A 61 3.06 10.40 -16.30
N SER A 62 2.09 9.82 -15.62
CA SER A 62 2.16 8.40 -15.20
C SER A 62 0.92 7.63 -15.56
N ASP A 63 1.09 6.44 -16.11
CA ASP A 63 0.01 5.46 -16.16
C ASP A 63 -0.41 5.08 -14.74
N TYR A 64 -1.70 4.78 -14.60
CA TYR A 64 -2.30 4.35 -13.35
C TYR A 64 -1.90 2.92 -12.98
N ASN A 65 -1.97 1.99 -13.94
CA ASN A 65 -1.87 0.55 -13.69
C ASN A 65 -0.56 -0.01 -14.25
N MET A 66 0.47 -0.09 -13.42
CA MET A 66 1.80 -0.55 -13.81
C MET A 66 2.29 -1.68 -12.87
N PRO A 67 3.20 -2.55 -13.34
CA PRO A 67 3.81 -3.57 -12.48
C PRO A 67 4.72 -2.94 -11.42
N TYR A 68 4.94 -3.66 -10.31
CA TYR A 68 5.79 -3.35 -9.16
C TYR A 68 5.32 -2.17 -8.29
N LEU A 69 5.07 -1.01 -8.84
CA LEU A 69 4.57 0.16 -8.17
C LEU A 69 3.60 0.88 -9.09
N THR A 70 2.35 1.02 -8.67
CA THR A 70 1.29 1.69 -9.44
C THR A 70 1.52 3.20 -9.50
N GLY A 71 0.81 3.89 -10.41
CA GLY A 71 0.88 5.36 -10.50
C GLY A 71 0.40 6.05 -9.23
N THR A 72 -0.60 5.51 -8.55
CA THR A 72 -1.13 6.02 -7.27
C THR A 72 -0.12 5.83 -6.13
N GLU A 73 0.53 4.68 -6.05
CA GLU A 73 1.59 4.44 -5.07
C GLU A 73 2.82 5.31 -5.30
N LEU A 74 3.19 5.54 -6.58
CA LEU A 74 4.25 6.48 -6.95
C LEU A 74 3.90 7.90 -6.50
N LEU A 75 2.70 8.37 -6.83
CA LEU A 75 2.21 9.69 -6.42
C LEU A 75 2.20 9.83 -4.89
N HIS A 76 1.71 8.82 -4.18
CA HIS A 76 1.70 8.84 -2.72
C HIS A 76 3.10 9.05 -2.13
N ARG A 77 4.12 8.33 -2.63
CA ARG A 77 5.51 8.51 -2.23
C ARG A 77 6.04 9.93 -2.54
N ILE A 78 5.69 10.48 -3.70
CA ILE A 78 6.07 11.84 -4.10
C ILE A 78 5.44 12.86 -3.15
N ARG A 79 4.16 12.73 -2.81
CA ARG A 79 3.44 13.66 -1.91
C ARG A 79 3.96 13.62 -0.46
N LEU A 80 4.47 12.48 0.00
CA LEU A 80 5.12 12.35 1.30
C LEU A 80 6.51 13.00 1.36
N ASN A 81 7.14 13.26 0.22
CA ASN A 81 8.48 13.85 0.17
C ASN A 81 8.40 15.37 0.06
N ARG A 82 8.90 16.09 1.07
CA ARG A 82 8.85 17.56 1.16
C ARG A 82 9.39 18.29 -0.06
N LYS A 83 10.42 17.76 -0.74
CA LYS A 83 11.05 18.39 -1.89
C LYS A 83 10.34 18.12 -3.21
N LEU A 84 9.54 17.06 -3.25
CA LEU A 84 8.94 16.52 -4.49
C LEU A 84 7.42 16.71 -4.54
N ARG A 85 6.78 16.96 -3.40
CA ARG A 85 5.31 16.94 -3.25
C ARG A 85 4.56 17.96 -4.11
N ASP A 86 5.24 19.01 -4.56
CA ASP A 86 4.64 20.06 -5.36
C ASP A 86 4.84 19.87 -6.87
N ILE A 87 5.51 18.79 -7.30
CA ILE A 87 5.67 18.47 -8.72
C ILE A 87 4.29 18.15 -9.30
N PRO A 88 3.84 18.85 -10.35
CA PRO A 88 2.59 18.56 -11.03
C PRO A 88 2.57 17.13 -11.57
N PHE A 89 1.46 16.43 -11.32
CA PHE A 89 1.31 15.01 -11.65
C PHE A 89 0.02 14.76 -12.42
N LEU A 90 0.16 14.33 -13.67
CA LEU A 90 -0.94 13.90 -14.52
C LEU A 90 -1.04 12.38 -14.53
N MET A 91 -2.14 11.84 -14.01
CA MET A 91 -2.44 10.42 -14.05
C MET A 91 -3.15 10.07 -15.37
N ILE A 92 -2.69 9.03 -16.05
CA ILE A 92 -3.35 8.49 -17.25
C ILE A 92 -3.93 7.12 -16.91
N THR A 93 -5.14 6.82 -17.37
CA THR A 93 -5.78 5.54 -17.10
C THR A 93 -6.59 5.05 -18.30
N ALA A 94 -6.62 3.74 -18.51
CA ALA A 94 -7.53 3.12 -19.48
C ALA A 94 -8.95 2.97 -18.92
N GLU A 95 -9.12 3.08 -17.60
CA GLU A 95 -10.38 2.85 -16.90
C GLU A 95 -10.86 4.15 -16.23
N ALA A 96 -12.11 4.54 -16.50
CA ALA A 96 -12.77 5.67 -15.84
C ALA A 96 -13.87 5.16 -14.89
N ASN A 97 -13.59 4.08 -14.15
CA ASN A 97 -14.55 3.56 -13.17
C ASN A 97 -14.46 4.32 -11.84
N MET A 98 -15.47 4.14 -11.00
CA MET A 98 -15.62 4.84 -9.72
C MET A 98 -14.47 4.53 -8.75
N GLU A 99 -13.88 3.33 -8.83
CA GLU A 99 -12.76 2.90 -7.99
C GLU A 99 -11.48 3.69 -8.30
N VAL A 100 -11.15 3.86 -9.59
CA VAL A 100 -10.00 4.64 -10.06
C VAL A 100 -10.12 6.10 -9.67
N VAL A 101 -11.32 6.68 -9.82
CA VAL A 101 -11.59 8.08 -9.44
C VAL A 101 -11.44 8.28 -7.93
N ALA A 102 -11.96 7.35 -7.13
CA ALA A 102 -11.87 7.41 -5.67
C ALA A 102 -10.43 7.26 -5.19
N GLU A 103 -9.66 6.34 -5.77
CA GLU A 103 -8.27 6.12 -5.44
C GLU A 103 -7.39 7.31 -5.84
N ALA A 104 -7.60 7.88 -7.02
CA ALA A 104 -6.91 9.09 -7.45
C ALA A 104 -7.21 10.29 -6.54
N ALA A 105 -8.46 10.44 -6.09
CA ALA A 105 -8.85 11.48 -5.14
C ALA A 105 -8.26 11.26 -3.73
N GLU A 106 -8.00 10.02 -3.34
CA GLU A 106 -7.38 9.67 -2.06
C GLU A 106 -5.93 10.15 -1.95
N VAL A 107 -5.16 10.01 -3.03
CA VAL A 107 -3.74 10.40 -3.08
C VAL A 107 -3.51 11.83 -3.58
N ASP A 108 -4.56 12.65 -3.61
CA ASP A 108 -4.49 14.04 -4.07
C ASP A 108 -3.86 14.19 -5.47
N VAL A 109 -4.36 13.42 -6.44
CA VAL A 109 -3.94 13.56 -7.83
C VAL A 109 -4.32 14.96 -8.33
N ASP A 110 -3.40 15.65 -9.00
CA ASP A 110 -3.69 17.00 -9.52
C ASP A 110 -4.67 16.95 -10.70
N ALA A 111 -4.51 15.96 -11.60
CA ALA A 111 -5.48 15.67 -12.64
C ALA A 111 -5.33 14.22 -13.14
N TYR A 112 -6.38 13.74 -13.78
CA TYR A 112 -6.36 12.47 -14.52
C TYR A 112 -6.88 12.65 -15.95
N MET A 113 -6.48 11.73 -16.83
CA MET A 113 -6.90 11.68 -18.23
C MET A 113 -7.16 10.22 -18.63
N THR A 114 -8.21 9.99 -19.41
CA THR A 114 -8.56 8.64 -19.89
C THR A 114 -7.96 8.36 -21.27
N LYS A 115 -7.48 7.12 -21.46
CA LYS A 115 -7.07 6.61 -22.77
C LYS A 115 -8.32 6.17 -23.57
N PRO A 116 -8.40 6.40 -24.89
CA PRO A 116 -7.43 7.12 -25.71
C PRO A 116 -7.59 8.65 -25.64
N PHE A 117 -6.51 9.39 -25.85
CA PHE A 117 -6.52 10.85 -25.85
C PHE A 117 -5.72 11.42 -27.05
N VAL A 118 -6.01 12.67 -27.37
CA VAL A 118 -5.37 13.41 -28.48
C VAL A 118 -4.41 14.47 -27.94
N THR A 119 -3.49 14.93 -28.79
CA THR A 119 -2.46 15.91 -28.42
C THR A 119 -3.05 17.19 -27.81
N ALA A 120 -4.14 17.71 -28.38
CA ALA A 120 -4.80 18.93 -27.87
C ALA A 120 -5.35 18.76 -26.45
N ALA A 121 -5.91 17.57 -26.12
CA ALA A 121 -6.40 17.29 -24.78
C ALA A 121 -5.26 17.17 -23.76
N LEU A 122 -4.12 16.58 -24.16
CA LEU A 122 -2.92 16.51 -23.35
C LEU A 122 -2.36 17.91 -23.07
N GLU A 123 -2.25 18.75 -24.09
CA GLU A 123 -1.80 20.13 -23.98
C GLU A 123 -2.68 20.95 -23.03
N GLN A 124 -3.99 20.90 -23.23
CA GLN A 124 -4.94 21.58 -22.36
C GLN A 124 -4.75 21.18 -20.91
N LYS A 125 -4.66 19.86 -20.63
CA LYS A 125 -4.55 19.35 -19.28
C LYS A 125 -3.23 19.73 -18.59
N ILE A 126 -2.12 19.70 -19.32
CA ILE A 126 -0.83 20.15 -18.80
C ILE A 126 -0.86 21.65 -18.52
N THR A 127 -1.43 22.46 -19.44
CA THR A 127 -1.56 23.92 -19.25
C THR A 127 -2.38 24.24 -17.99
N GLU A 128 -3.52 23.57 -17.80
CA GLU A 128 -4.36 23.73 -16.61
C GLU A 128 -3.57 23.42 -15.32
N LEU A 129 -2.80 22.33 -15.30
CA LEU A 129 -2.00 21.93 -14.15
C LEU A 129 -0.86 22.89 -13.86
N LEU A 130 -0.18 23.39 -14.89
CA LEU A 130 0.89 24.38 -14.74
C LEU A 130 0.34 25.70 -14.22
N ASP A 131 -0.82 26.15 -14.71
CA ASP A 131 -1.46 27.36 -14.20
C ASP A 131 -1.89 27.20 -12.72
N GLN A 132 -2.48 26.06 -12.34
CA GLN A 132 -2.82 25.75 -10.96
C GLN A 132 -1.58 25.70 -10.04
N ALA A 133 -0.45 25.21 -10.54
CA ALA A 133 0.80 25.17 -9.81
C ALA A 133 1.40 26.57 -9.64
N ALA A 134 1.26 27.44 -10.66
CA ALA A 134 1.70 28.85 -10.61
C ALA A 134 0.81 29.72 -9.72
N HIS A 135 -0.50 29.47 -9.74
CA HIS A 135 -1.51 30.28 -9.07
C HIS A 135 -2.36 29.40 -8.15
N PRO A 136 -1.77 28.80 -7.09
CA PRO A 136 -2.52 27.92 -6.20
C PRO A 136 -3.62 28.69 -5.46
N GLY A 137 -4.82 28.11 -5.47
CA GLY A 137 -5.95 28.68 -4.74
C GLY A 137 -5.71 28.75 -3.22
N GLN A 138 -6.45 29.63 -2.53
CA GLN A 138 -6.30 29.88 -1.11
C GLN A 138 -6.38 28.60 -0.26
N VAL A 139 -7.27 27.67 -0.58
CA VAL A 139 -7.40 26.38 0.12
C VAL A 139 -6.12 25.56 0.00
N THR A 140 -5.56 25.47 -1.20
CA THR A 140 -4.30 24.73 -1.46
C THR A 140 -3.15 25.33 -0.64
N LEU A 141 -3.03 26.66 -0.60
CA LEU A 141 -1.99 27.33 0.18
C LEU A 141 -2.14 27.06 1.68
N LEU A 142 -3.36 27.11 2.20
CA LEU A 142 -3.64 26.83 3.62
C LEU A 142 -3.36 25.37 3.99
N LEU A 143 -3.70 24.40 3.11
CA LEU A 143 -3.41 22.99 3.34
C LEU A 143 -1.90 22.69 3.25
N ARG A 144 -1.17 23.31 2.32
CA ARG A 144 0.30 23.24 2.28
C ARG A 144 0.92 23.78 3.57
N ARG A 145 0.44 24.94 4.02
CA ARG A 145 0.91 25.53 5.28
C ARG A 145 0.62 24.64 6.50
N ALA A 146 -0.54 24.01 6.53
CA ALA A 146 -0.89 23.04 7.58
C ALA A 146 0.07 21.83 7.58
N GLN A 147 0.42 21.32 6.42
CA GLN A 147 1.36 20.21 6.29
C GLN A 147 2.77 20.60 6.76
N GLU A 148 3.25 21.80 6.42
CA GLU A 148 4.53 22.31 6.92
C GLU A 148 4.54 22.43 8.45
N LEU A 149 3.47 22.99 9.02
CA LEU A 149 3.32 23.14 10.47
C LEU A 149 3.24 21.78 11.19
N GLU A 150 2.60 20.80 10.57
CA GLU A 150 2.58 19.42 11.08
C GLU A 150 3.98 18.79 11.09
N GLU A 151 4.77 19.00 10.04
CA GLU A 151 6.16 18.52 9.95
C GLU A 151 7.06 19.19 11.01
N GLU A 152 6.74 20.45 11.37
CA GLU A 152 7.40 21.18 12.46
C GLU A 152 6.89 20.74 13.86
N GLY A 153 5.92 19.85 13.95
CA GLY A 153 5.30 19.42 15.20
C GLY A 153 4.27 20.39 15.78
N LYS A 154 3.93 21.47 15.07
CA LYS A 154 3.00 22.53 15.48
C LYS A 154 1.54 22.16 15.14
N LEU A 155 1.02 21.11 15.77
CA LEU A 155 -0.29 20.55 15.42
C LEU A 155 -1.46 21.52 15.61
N ASP A 156 -1.42 22.40 16.62
CA ASP A 156 -2.50 23.36 16.85
C ASP A 156 -2.55 24.45 15.78
N GLU A 157 -1.39 24.94 15.34
CA GLU A 157 -1.30 25.89 14.23
C GLU A 157 -1.70 25.22 12.90
N ALA A 158 -1.33 23.95 12.68
CA ALA A 158 -1.77 23.18 11.53
C ALA A 158 -3.30 23.05 11.49
N LEU A 159 -3.94 22.73 12.63
CA LEU A 159 -5.40 22.65 12.75
C LEU A 159 -6.06 24.00 12.47
N ALA A 160 -5.49 25.11 12.95
CA ALA A 160 -6.00 26.44 12.67
C ALA A 160 -5.95 26.78 11.16
N ALA A 161 -4.87 26.36 10.48
CA ALA A 161 -4.75 26.56 9.03
C ALA A 161 -5.79 25.73 8.26
N VAL A 162 -5.99 24.46 8.63
CA VAL A 162 -7.01 23.59 8.03
C VAL A 162 -8.42 24.10 8.28
N ALA A 163 -8.70 24.62 9.49
CA ALA A 163 -9.99 25.23 9.81
C ALA A 163 -10.30 26.44 8.92
N LYS A 164 -9.30 27.31 8.67
CA LYS A 164 -9.43 28.42 7.72
C LYS A 164 -9.69 27.92 6.30
N ALA A 165 -9.04 26.83 5.87
CA ALA A 165 -9.29 26.22 4.57
C ALA A 165 -10.74 25.72 4.44
N GLY A 166 -11.28 25.05 5.47
CA GLY A 166 -12.66 24.59 5.51
C GLY A 166 -13.68 25.73 5.52
N ALA A 167 -13.39 26.83 6.24
CA ALA A 167 -14.22 28.03 6.23
C ALA A 167 -14.23 28.73 4.86
N SER A 168 -13.09 28.76 4.16
CA SER A 168 -12.98 29.37 2.82
C SER A 168 -13.70 28.56 1.74
N SER A 169 -13.88 27.25 1.93
CA SER A 169 -14.55 26.36 0.97
C SER A 169 -15.30 25.23 1.69
N PRO A 170 -16.47 25.54 2.24
CA PRO A 170 -17.23 24.62 3.09
C PRO A 170 -17.83 23.42 2.34
N THR A 171 -17.79 23.43 1.00
CA THR A 171 -18.27 22.35 0.13
C THR A 171 -17.16 21.34 -0.29
N LEU A 172 -15.90 21.62 0.04
CA LEU A 172 -14.79 20.71 -0.25
C LEU A 172 -14.59 19.74 0.92
N SER A 173 -14.51 18.44 0.63
CA SER A 173 -14.27 17.40 1.65
C SER A 173 -12.84 17.42 2.19
N ARG A 174 -11.85 17.76 1.35
CA ARG A 174 -10.42 17.68 1.67
C ARG A 174 -10.02 18.43 2.96
N PRO A 175 -10.42 19.68 3.22
CA PRO A 175 -10.09 20.35 4.49
C PRO A 175 -10.61 19.59 5.72
N PHE A 176 -11.82 19.03 5.67
CA PHE A 176 -12.41 18.28 6.77
C PHE A 176 -11.73 16.91 6.96
N ARG A 177 -11.32 16.25 5.88
CA ARG A 177 -10.50 15.04 5.94
C ARG A 177 -9.17 15.31 6.64
N GLU A 178 -8.45 16.37 6.25
CA GLU A 178 -7.19 16.74 6.88
C GLU A 178 -7.35 17.17 8.34
N MET A 179 -8.44 17.86 8.67
CA MET A 179 -8.81 18.16 10.06
C MET A 179 -8.99 16.88 10.87
N GLY A 180 -9.76 15.92 10.35
CA GLY A 180 -9.96 14.62 10.99
C GLY A 180 -8.65 13.89 11.25
N ARG A 181 -7.74 13.88 10.27
CA ARG A 181 -6.42 13.25 10.36
C ARG A 181 -5.53 13.89 11.45
N LEU A 182 -5.46 15.22 11.49
CA LEU A 182 -4.69 15.95 12.50
C LEU A 182 -5.25 15.76 13.90
N LEU A 183 -6.58 15.79 14.07
CA LEU A 183 -7.24 15.53 15.35
C LEU A 183 -7.03 14.10 15.83
N LEU A 184 -7.04 13.12 14.91
CA LEU A 184 -6.72 11.73 15.24
C LEU A 184 -5.27 11.60 15.74
N LYS A 185 -4.32 12.29 15.10
CA LYS A 185 -2.93 12.36 15.54
C LYS A 185 -2.78 12.99 16.93
N LYS A 186 -3.65 13.95 17.30
CA LYS A 186 -3.75 14.52 18.64
C LYS A 186 -4.50 13.62 19.63
N ASN A 187 -5.04 12.50 19.20
CA ASN A 187 -5.91 11.63 19.99
C ASN A 187 -7.24 12.30 20.44
N ASP A 188 -7.68 13.33 19.73
CA ASP A 188 -9.00 13.95 19.93
C ASP A 188 -10.04 13.22 19.09
N LEU A 189 -10.43 12.03 19.58
CA LEU A 189 -11.29 11.11 18.84
C LEU A 189 -12.69 11.68 18.53
N PRO A 190 -13.38 12.42 19.45
CA PRO A 190 -14.72 12.95 19.16
C PRO A 190 -14.70 13.97 18.02
N ASN A 191 -13.80 14.95 18.07
CA ASN A 191 -13.70 16.00 17.06
C ASN A 191 -13.16 15.45 15.73
N SER A 192 -12.22 14.49 15.76
CA SER A 192 -11.75 13.77 14.59
C SER A 192 -12.88 13.03 13.88
N LEU A 193 -13.73 12.32 14.64
CA LEU A 193 -14.88 11.62 14.09
C LEU A 193 -15.86 12.59 13.40
N ALA A 194 -16.18 13.72 14.04
CA ALA A 194 -17.06 14.74 13.46
C ALA A 194 -16.49 15.33 12.16
N ALA A 195 -15.17 15.57 12.10
CA ALA A 195 -14.52 16.08 10.91
C ALA A 195 -14.54 15.06 9.76
N PHE A 196 -14.25 13.78 10.00
CA PHE A 196 -14.35 12.74 8.99
C PHE A 196 -15.80 12.50 8.54
N GLN A 197 -16.78 12.56 9.44
CA GLN A 197 -18.19 12.50 9.06
C GLN A 197 -18.56 13.61 8.09
N LYS A 198 -18.14 14.85 8.39
CA LYS A 198 -18.35 15.99 7.50
C LYS A 198 -17.70 15.79 6.13
N ALA A 199 -16.48 15.24 6.09
CA ALA A 199 -15.81 14.93 4.84
C ALA A 199 -16.59 13.90 4.02
N THR A 200 -17.14 12.83 4.64
CA THR A 200 -17.93 11.79 3.95
C THR A 200 -19.33 12.26 3.54
N GLU A 201 -19.92 13.23 4.21
CA GLU A 201 -21.15 13.90 3.78
C GLU A 201 -20.93 14.69 2.48
N LEU A 202 -19.80 15.39 2.37
CA LEU A 202 -19.43 16.18 1.20
C LEU A 202 -18.94 15.33 0.04
N ASN A 203 -18.21 14.25 0.33
CA ASN A 203 -17.73 13.30 -0.66
C ASN A 203 -17.90 11.86 -0.16
N ARG A 204 -18.93 11.17 -0.67
CA ARG A 204 -19.23 9.77 -0.33
C ARG A 204 -18.16 8.77 -0.78
N LEU A 205 -17.21 9.20 -1.61
CA LEU A 205 -16.08 8.40 -2.07
C LEU A 205 -14.79 8.71 -1.29
N ASP A 206 -14.86 9.46 -0.19
CA ASP A 206 -13.68 9.79 0.63
C ASP A 206 -13.26 8.58 1.49
N VAL A 207 -12.48 7.70 0.87
CA VAL A 207 -12.00 6.44 1.44
C VAL A 207 -11.18 6.67 2.70
N THR A 208 -10.31 7.69 2.71
CA THR A 208 -9.45 8.03 3.85
C THR A 208 -10.29 8.36 5.09
N SER A 209 -11.38 9.10 4.91
CA SER A 209 -12.29 9.42 6.02
C SER A 209 -13.01 8.19 6.57
N TYR A 210 -13.49 7.27 5.72
CA TYR A 210 -14.05 6.01 6.21
C TYR A 210 -13.02 5.16 6.94
N HIS A 211 -11.79 5.08 6.44
CA HIS A 211 -10.71 4.38 7.11
C HIS A 211 -10.40 5.01 8.49
N GLY A 212 -10.27 6.33 8.56
CA GLY A 212 -10.06 7.08 9.81
C GLY A 212 -11.19 6.87 10.83
N MET A 213 -12.46 6.91 10.38
CA MET A 213 -13.61 6.58 11.25
C MET A 213 -13.54 5.14 11.75
N GLY A 214 -13.14 4.18 10.90
CA GLY A 214 -12.91 2.79 11.31
C GLY A 214 -11.87 2.69 12.43
N GLN A 215 -10.73 3.38 12.30
CA GLN A 215 -9.70 3.44 13.34
C GLN A 215 -10.23 4.04 14.66
N ILE A 216 -10.96 5.14 14.57
CA ILE A 216 -11.54 5.80 15.76
C ILE A 216 -12.53 4.88 16.46
N PHE A 217 -13.47 4.27 15.73
CA PHE A 217 -14.44 3.36 16.33
C PHE A 217 -13.77 2.13 16.95
N PHE A 218 -12.69 1.64 16.34
CA PHE A 218 -11.91 0.56 16.93
C PHE A 218 -11.26 0.98 18.25
N GLN A 219 -10.60 2.16 18.31
CA GLN A 219 -10.01 2.68 19.55
C GLN A 219 -11.06 2.93 20.65
N MET A 220 -12.29 3.29 20.25
CA MET A 220 -13.43 3.46 21.17
C MET A 220 -14.07 2.12 21.61
N GLY A 221 -13.60 0.97 21.13
CA GLY A 221 -14.21 -0.34 21.38
C GLY A 221 -15.55 -0.56 20.68
N ARG A 222 -15.93 0.30 19.74
CA ARG A 222 -17.19 0.18 18.95
C ARG A 222 -16.96 -0.63 17.69
N ILE A 223 -16.74 -1.94 17.88
CA ILE A 223 -16.20 -2.81 16.85
C ILE A 223 -17.11 -2.95 15.62
N ASP A 224 -18.44 -3.09 15.80
CA ASP A 224 -19.36 -3.18 14.65
C ASP A 224 -19.28 -1.95 13.74
N LYS A 225 -19.23 -0.75 14.36
CA LYS A 225 -19.07 0.50 13.60
C LYS A 225 -17.71 0.59 12.90
N ALA A 226 -16.65 0.06 13.54
CA ALA A 226 -15.34 -0.02 12.92
C ALA A 226 -15.40 -0.91 11.67
N ILE A 227 -15.98 -2.12 11.78
CA ILE A 227 -16.15 -3.05 10.65
C ILE A 227 -16.95 -2.40 9.52
N ASP A 228 -18.06 -1.72 9.83
CA ASP A 228 -18.88 -1.04 8.81
C ASP A 228 -18.09 0.01 8.03
N ASN A 229 -17.29 0.83 8.72
CA ASN A 229 -16.50 1.88 8.08
C ASN A 229 -15.33 1.30 7.27
N TYR A 230 -14.60 0.33 7.79
CA TYR A 230 -13.57 -0.39 7.03
C TYR A 230 -14.16 -1.09 5.80
N SER A 231 -15.35 -1.73 5.93
CA SER A 231 -16.04 -2.35 4.79
C SER A 231 -16.39 -1.34 3.71
N ARG A 232 -16.88 -0.16 4.08
CA ARG A 232 -17.16 0.92 3.12
C ARG A 232 -15.88 1.38 2.43
N ALA A 233 -14.80 1.63 3.17
CA ALA A 233 -13.51 1.98 2.59
C ALA A 233 -13.03 0.94 1.57
N MET A 234 -13.13 -0.36 1.90
CA MET A 234 -12.77 -1.47 1.02
C MET A 234 -13.69 -1.60 -0.21
N THR A 235 -14.98 -1.28 -0.07
CA THR A 235 -15.93 -1.33 -1.20
C THR A 235 -15.64 -0.23 -2.21
N ILE A 236 -15.27 0.97 -1.74
CA ILE A 236 -14.97 2.11 -2.59
C ILE A 236 -13.61 1.94 -3.28
N SER A 237 -12.59 1.50 -2.55
CA SER A 237 -11.23 1.28 -3.08
C SER A 237 -10.65 -0.03 -2.54
N PRO A 238 -10.93 -1.15 -3.21
CA PRO A 238 -10.47 -2.47 -2.76
C PRO A 238 -8.97 -2.70 -2.98
N ARG A 239 -8.29 -1.85 -3.74
CA ARG A 239 -6.92 -2.08 -4.22
C ARG A 239 -5.80 -1.86 -3.20
N HIS A 240 -6.07 -1.24 -2.04
CA HIS A 240 -5.04 -1.03 -1.03
C HIS A 240 -4.81 -2.26 -0.15
N ALA A 241 -3.76 -3.02 -0.44
CA ALA A 241 -3.42 -4.24 0.29
C ALA A 241 -3.16 -4.01 1.79
N GLU A 242 -2.57 -2.86 2.17
CA GLU A 242 -2.35 -2.53 3.59
C GLU A 242 -3.65 -2.29 4.34
N ARG A 243 -4.62 -1.63 3.72
CA ARG A 243 -5.96 -1.46 4.28
C ARG A 243 -6.66 -2.81 4.47
N ALA A 244 -6.45 -3.74 3.51
CA ALA A 244 -6.95 -5.10 3.64
C ALA A 244 -6.33 -5.85 4.83
N LEU A 245 -5.03 -5.67 5.08
CA LEU A 245 -4.34 -6.24 6.25
C LEU A 245 -4.92 -5.70 7.57
N ASP A 246 -5.12 -4.39 7.68
CA ASP A 246 -5.67 -3.76 8.88
C ASP A 246 -7.11 -4.23 9.14
N PHE A 247 -7.91 -4.29 8.08
CA PHE A 247 -9.27 -4.77 8.19
C PHE A 247 -9.35 -6.28 8.51
N ALA A 248 -8.49 -7.11 7.89
CA ALA A 248 -8.41 -8.53 8.20
C ALA A 248 -7.96 -8.77 9.65
N ARG A 249 -7.00 -8.00 10.16
CA ARG A 249 -6.58 -8.05 11.57
C ARG A 249 -7.73 -7.74 12.51
N LEU A 250 -8.51 -6.71 12.22
CA LEU A 250 -9.70 -6.34 13.00
C LEU A 250 -10.73 -7.48 13.03
N LEU A 251 -11.01 -8.07 11.88
CA LEU A 251 -11.95 -9.19 11.76
C LEU A 251 -11.48 -10.41 12.55
N LEU A 252 -10.18 -10.73 12.52
CA LEU A 252 -9.60 -11.83 13.28
C LEU A 252 -9.68 -11.61 14.80
N GLN A 253 -9.50 -10.38 15.26
CA GLN A 253 -9.69 -10.03 16.69
C GLN A 253 -11.14 -10.21 17.17
N GLN A 254 -12.09 -10.27 16.24
CA GLN A 254 -13.51 -10.53 16.50
C GLN A 254 -13.94 -11.96 16.14
N ASP A 255 -12.99 -12.90 16.03
CA ASP A 255 -13.22 -14.30 15.62
C ASP A 255 -13.93 -14.48 14.27
N LYS A 256 -13.88 -13.45 13.38
CA LYS A 256 -14.49 -13.46 12.05
C LYS A 256 -13.49 -13.93 10.98
N ALA A 257 -12.94 -15.14 11.15
CA ALA A 257 -11.90 -15.69 10.28
C ALA A 257 -12.35 -15.90 8.82
N THR A 258 -13.64 -16.21 8.60
CA THR A 258 -14.21 -16.39 7.27
C THR A 258 -14.20 -15.07 6.49
N GLU A 259 -14.63 -13.99 7.11
CA GLU A 259 -14.66 -12.64 6.55
C GLU A 259 -13.24 -12.13 6.31
N ALA A 260 -12.33 -12.31 7.27
CA ALA A 260 -10.92 -12.01 7.10
C ALA A 260 -10.32 -12.74 5.88
N SER A 261 -10.66 -14.03 5.70
CA SER A 261 -10.24 -14.82 4.54
C SER A 261 -10.79 -14.26 3.21
N ARG A 262 -12.00 -13.70 3.20
CA ARG A 262 -12.58 -13.05 2.00
C ARG A 262 -11.82 -11.77 1.65
N VAL A 263 -11.52 -10.93 2.64
CA VAL A 263 -10.73 -9.69 2.47
C VAL A 263 -9.33 -10.03 1.94
N MET A 264 -8.67 -11.03 2.54
CA MET A 264 -7.34 -11.45 2.11
C MET A 264 -7.32 -12.00 0.68
N ARG A 265 -8.34 -12.78 0.26
CA ARG A 265 -8.45 -13.21 -1.15
C ARG A 265 -8.53 -12.04 -2.13
N LEU A 266 -9.25 -10.99 -1.76
CA LEU A 266 -9.32 -9.77 -2.56
C LEU A 266 -7.94 -9.10 -2.64
N ALA A 267 -7.26 -8.93 -1.50
CA ALA A 267 -5.91 -8.37 -1.45
C ALA A 267 -4.91 -9.13 -2.35
N PHE A 268 -4.92 -10.47 -2.32
CA PHE A 268 -4.10 -11.28 -3.23
C PHE A 268 -4.41 -11.08 -4.71
N LYS A 269 -5.69 -10.93 -5.06
CA LYS A 269 -6.11 -10.66 -6.44
C LYS A 269 -5.58 -9.31 -6.93
N ILE A 270 -5.65 -8.31 -6.08
CA ILE A 270 -5.20 -6.95 -6.38
C ILE A 270 -3.68 -6.89 -6.52
N SER A 271 -2.95 -7.56 -5.62
CA SER A 271 -1.50 -7.63 -5.61
C SER A 271 -0.93 -8.65 -6.61
N SER A 272 -1.68 -9.00 -7.67
CA SER A 272 -1.30 -10.07 -8.61
C SER A 272 0.06 -9.83 -9.27
N ASN A 273 0.46 -8.59 -9.46
CA ASN A 273 1.69 -8.18 -10.12
C ASN A 273 2.79 -7.67 -9.15
N ASP A 274 2.55 -7.74 -7.83
CA ASP A 274 3.53 -7.37 -6.81
C ASP A 274 3.96 -8.61 -5.98
N PRO A 275 5.11 -9.23 -6.30
CA PRO A 275 5.60 -10.41 -5.59
C PRO A 275 5.91 -10.14 -4.11
N ASP A 276 6.40 -8.95 -3.78
CA ASP A 276 6.80 -8.61 -2.41
C ASP A 276 5.56 -8.39 -1.54
N MET A 277 4.52 -7.75 -2.09
CA MET A 277 3.23 -7.62 -1.42
C MET A 277 2.56 -8.98 -1.23
N LYS A 278 2.57 -9.85 -2.25
CA LYS A 278 2.05 -11.22 -2.10
C LYS A 278 2.74 -11.99 -0.99
N GLU A 279 4.06 -11.86 -0.85
CA GLU A 279 4.80 -12.48 0.25
C GLU A 279 4.38 -11.91 1.62
N ARG A 280 4.24 -10.58 1.75
CA ARG A 280 3.73 -9.93 2.96
C ARG A 280 2.33 -10.43 3.34
N LEU A 281 1.42 -10.51 2.36
CA LEU A 281 0.06 -11.05 2.57
C LEU A 281 0.09 -12.52 3.00
N THR A 282 0.98 -13.32 2.39
CA THR A 282 1.16 -14.75 2.72
C THR A 282 1.68 -14.91 4.14
N ARG A 283 2.67 -14.11 4.54
CA ARG A 283 3.18 -14.07 5.91
C ARG A 283 2.05 -13.72 6.89
N PHE A 284 1.28 -12.69 6.61
CA PHE A 284 0.14 -12.32 7.46
C PHE A 284 -0.84 -13.48 7.64
N CYS A 285 -1.19 -14.18 6.55
CA CYS A 285 -2.06 -15.36 6.62
C CYS A 285 -1.45 -16.49 7.46
N ALA A 286 -0.13 -16.73 7.34
CA ALA A 286 0.58 -17.73 8.13
C ALA A 286 0.57 -17.39 9.62
N ASP A 287 0.91 -16.15 9.97
CA ASP A 287 0.99 -15.65 11.35
C ASP A 287 -0.39 -15.70 12.06
N HIS A 288 -1.48 -15.59 11.30
CA HIS A 288 -2.85 -15.57 11.84
C HIS A 288 -3.64 -16.86 11.59
N GLY A 289 -2.98 -17.95 11.20
CA GLY A 289 -3.62 -19.27 11.10
C GLY A 289 -4.58 -19.44 9.92
N LEU A 290 -4.54 -18.56 8.91
CA LEU A 290 -5.33 -18.68 7.68
C LEU A 290 -4.69 -19.70 6.73
N HIS A 291 -4.54 -20.95 7.19
CA HIS A 291 -3.70 -21.99 6.57
C HIS A 291 -4.08 -22.30 5.12
N ASP A 292 -5.37 -22.34 4.77
CA ASP A 292 -5.81 -22.62 3.40
C ASP A 292 -5.36 -21.53 2.41
N LEU A 293 -5.43 -20.28 2.84
CA LEU A 293 -4.93 -19.14 2.05
C LEU A 293 -3.41 -19.15 1.96
N THR A 294 -2.72 -19.44 3.07
CA THR A 294 -1.27 -19.57 3.10
C THR A 294 -0.80 -20.62 2.09
N ILE A 295 -1.40 -21.82 2.09
CA ILE A 295 -1.05 -22.90 1.16
C ILE A 295 -1.27 -22.46 -0.27
N LYS A 296 -2.45 -21.89 -0.59
CA LYS A 296 -2.78 -21.45 -1.94
C LYS A 296 -1.80 -20.38 -2.44
N ALA A 297 -1.61 -19.32 -1.66
CA ALA A 297 -0.77 -18.19 -2.03
C ALA A 297 0.71 -18.60 -2.15
N SER A 298 1.22 -19.40 -1.21
CA SER A 298 2.59 -19.90 -1.26
C SER A 298 2.84 -20.73 -2.53
N ARG A 299 1.91 -21.62 -2.90
CA ARG A 299 2.03 -22.42 -4.12
C ARG A 299 2.05 -21.55 -5.39
N GLU A 300 1.24 -20.48 -5.44
CA GLU A 300 1.24 -19.55 -6.56
C GLU A 300 2.57 -18.78 -6.68
N ILE A 301 3.12 -18.31 -5.55
CA ILE A 301 4.42 -17.63 -5.51
C ILE A 301 5.54 -18.57 -5.94
N LEU A 302 5.61 -19.77 -5.37
CA LEU A 302 6.65 -20.77 -5.64
C LEU A 302 6.59 -21.34 -7.06
N LYS A 303 5.45 -21.26 -7.74
CA LYS A 303 5.34 -21.60 -9.16
C LYS A 303 6.08 -20.60 -10.04
N GLN A 304 6.14 -19.33 -9.65
CA GLN A 304 6.85 -18.28 -10.38
C GLN A 304 8.31 -18.17 -9.95
N ASP A 305 8.59 -18.34 -8.66
CA ASP A 305 9.91 -18.27 -8.07
C ASP A 305 10.09 -19.42 -7.05
N PRO A 306 10.57 -20.59 -7.47
CA PRO A 306 10.73 -21.78 -6.63
C PRO A 306 11.74 -21.62 -5.48
N GLY A 307 12.67 -20.64 -5.60
CA GLY A 307 13.77 -20.43 -4.65
C GLY A 307 13.42 -19.51 -3.47
N ARG A 308 12.16 -19.07 -3.31
CA ARG A 308 11.75 -18.24 -2.17
C ARG A 308 11.66 -19.04 -0.87
N ALA A 309 12.80 -19.19 -0.22
CA ALA A 309 12.98 -20.01 0.96
C ALA A 309 12.01 -19.66 2.12
N LYS A 310 11.72 -18.38 2.38
CA LYS A 310 10.74 -17.97 3.40
C LYS A 310 9.32 -18.45 3.08
N VAL A 311 8.93 -18.39 1.80
CA VAL A 311 7.61 -18.84 1.35
C VAL A 311 7.47 -20.35 1.45
N LEU A 312 8.55 -21.11 1.20
CA LEU A 312 8.61 -22.55 1.48
C LEU A 312 8.36 -22.84 2.97
N GLY A 313 8.94 -22.04 3.86
CA GLY A 313 8.69 -22.15 5.30
C GLY A 313 7.21 -21.96 5.65
N TYR A 314 6.56 -20.90 5.16
CA TYR A 314 5.13 -20.66 5.38
C TYR A 314 4.27 -21.79 4.84
N LEU A 315 4.57 -22.30 3.64
CA LEU A 315 3.88 -23.43 3.03
C LEU A 315 3.98 -24.68 3.91
N GLY A 316 5.19 -25.06 4.28
CA GLY A 316 5.43 -26.27 5.05
C GLY A 316 4.77 -26.24 6.42
N ILE A 317 4.83 -25.10 7.14
CA ILE A 317 4.15 -24.92 8.42
C ILE A 317 2.63 -25.06 8.25
N ALA A 318 2.05 -24.38 7.24
CA ALA A 318 0.61 -24.43 7.00
C ALA A 318 0.12 -25.84 6.62
N LEU A 319 0.88 -26.57 5.82
CA LEU A 319 0.59 -27.98 5.48
C LEU A 319 0.58 -28.88 6.73
N CYS A 320 1.59 -28.75 7.59
CA CYS A 320 1.66 -29.50 8.83
C CYS A 320 0.48 -29.17 9.77
N LYS A 321 0.08 -27.90 9.86
CA LYS A 321 -1.09 -27.47 10.64
C LYS A 321 -2.41 -28.02 10.11
N LYS A 322 -2.49 -28.33 8.81
CA LYS A 322 -3.64 -28.99 8.16
C LYS A 322 -3.57 -30.52 8.22
N GLY A 323 -2.55 -31.09 8.87
CA GLY A 323 -2.35 -32.54 8.96
C GLY A 323 -1.70 -33.18 7.73
N LEU A 324 -1.28 -32.40 6.73
CA LEU A 324 -0.61 -32.87 5.52
C LEU A 324 0.89 -33.05 5.78
N PHE A 325 1.23 -33.90 6.77
CA PHE A 325 2.59 -33.99 7.32
C PHE A 325 3.63 -34.43 6.28
N ASN A 326 3.33 -35.38 5.40
CA ASN A 326 4.30 -35.86 4.42
C ASN A 326 4.78 -34.75 3.47
N GLU A 327 3.84 -33.99 2.90
CA GLU A 327 4.17 -32.85 2.04
C GLU A 327 4.80 -31.69 2.84
N GLY A 328 4.26 -31.44 4.04
CA GLY A 328 4.73 -30.38 4.92
C GLY A 328 6.18 -30.55 5.34
N VAL A 329 6.57 -31.75 5.76
CA VAL A 329 7.95 -32.08 6.18
C VAL A 329 8.92 -31.93 5.02
N LEU A 330 8.60 -32.47 3.84
CA LEU A 330 9.45 -32.34 2.65
C LEU A 330 9.67 -30.86 2.28
N THR A 331 8.60 -30.04 2.36
CA THR A 331 8.66 -28.63 2.09
C THR A 331 9.50 -27.86 3.13
N LEU A 332 9.35 -28.22 4.41
CA LEU A 332 10.15 -27.62 5.50
C LEU A 332 11.62 -28.01 5.44
N GLU A 333 11.94 -29.26 5.07
CA GLU A 333 13.32 -29.71 4.89
C GLU A 333 13.99 -28.94 3.74
N LYS A 334 13.27 -28.72 2.63
CA LYS A 334 13.74 -27.88 1.54
C LYS A 334 13.95 -26.45 1.99
N ALA A 335 13.00 -25.86 2.72
CA ALA A 335 13.13 -24.52 3.28
C ALA A 335 14.37 -24.41 4.21
N ALA A 336 14.59 -25.42 5.06
CA ALA A 336 15.72 -25.42 6.00
C ALA A 336 17.09 -25.59 5.30
N ALA A 337 17.13 -26.13 4.09
CA ALA A 337 18.33 -26.24 3.27
C ALA A 337 18.66 -24.95 2.51
N GLU A 338 17.65 -24.17 2.15
CA GLU A 338 17.79 -22.94 1.35
C GLU A 338 17.82 -21.65 2.19
N ASN A 339 17.38 -21.70 3.46
CA ASN A 339 17.36 -20.55 4.36
C ASN A 339 18.63 -20.44 5.22
N GLU A 340 18.90 -19.22 5.70
CA GLU A 340 19.75 -19.04 6.87
C GLU A 340 19.18 -19.82 8.07
N PRO A 341 20.02 -20.21 9.05
CA PRO A 341 19.57 -20.96 10.22
C PRO A 341 18.39 -20.30 10.91
N ASP A 342 17.22 -20.95 10.86
CA ASP A 342 15.97 -20.44 11.44
C ASP A 342 15.43 -21.42 12.50
N PRO A 343 15.51 -21.07 13.79
CA PRO A 343 15.03 -21.93 14.88
C PRO A 343 13.53 -22.24 14.78
N GLU A 344 12.71 -21.32 14.27
CA GLU A 344 11.25 -21.56 14.14
C GLU A 344 10.93 -22.63 13.10
N LEU A 345 11.65 -22.65 12.00
CA LEU A 345 11.56 -23.69 10.98
C LEU A 345 11.94 -25.06 11.54
N TRP A 346 13.00 -25.12 12.33
CA TRP A 346 13.44 -26.38 12.95
C TRP A 346 12.47 -26.85 14.02
N ILE A 347 11.85 -25.95 14.78
CA ILE A 347 10.78 -26.29 15.73
C ILE A 347 9.57 -26.86 14.98
N ALA A 348 9.17 -26.25 13.85
CA ALA A 348 8.06 -26.75 13.06
C ALA A 348 8.34 -28.15 12.50
N LEU A 349 9.57 -28.41 12.03
CA LEU A 349 10.02 -29.76 11.61
C LEU A 349 9.95 -30.76 12.77
N ALA A 350 10.48 -30.39 13.92
CA ALA A 350 10.47 -31.25 15.09
C ALA A 350 9.04 -31.57 15.53
N GLN A 351 8.11 -30.62 15.54
CA GLN A 351 6.70 -30.84 15.83
C GLN A 351 6.04 -31.77 14.82
N ALA A 352 6.31 -31.58 13.54
CA ALA A 352 5.73 -32.41 12.48
C ALA A 352 6.22 -33.87 12.58
N TYR A 353 7.53 -34.09 12.81
CA TYR A 353 8.08 -35.42 13.00
C TYR A 353 7.56 -36.10 14.28
N LEU A 354 7.39 -35.34 15.37
CA LEU A 354 6.79 -35.86 16.60
C LEU A 354 5.34 -36.31 16.36
N ALA A 355 4.55 -35.50 15.64
CA ALA A 355 3.18 -35.85 15.25
C ALA A 355 3.10 -37.13 14.39
N MET A 356 4.12 -37.35 13.56
CA MET A 356 4.29 -38.57 12.73
C MET A 356 4.86 -39.78 13.55
N ARG A 357 5.10 -39.64 14.86
CA ARG A 357 5.75 -40.61 15.73
C ARG A 357 7.19 -40.97 15.32
N MET A 358 7.86 -40.07 14.65
CA MET A 358 9.27 -40.21 14.21
C MET A 358 10.21 -39.53 15.22
N THR A 359 10.24 -40.03 16.47
CA THR A 359 10.91 -39.40 17.62
C THR A 359 12.38 -39.06 17.37
N GLY A 360 13.16 -39.96 16.78
CA GLY A 360 14.57 -39.70 16.52
C GLY A 360 14.83 -38.57 15.51
N ARG A 361 13.94 -38.34 14.54
CA ARG A 361 14.02 -37.17 13.65
C ARG A 361 13.55 -35.90 14.37
N ALA A 362 12.49 -35.99 15.17
CA ALA A 362 11.99 -34.88 15.98
C ALA A 362 13.07 -34.37 16.94
N GLU A 363 13.74 -35.28 17.67
CA GLU A 363 14.85 -34.98 18.58
C GLU A 363 15.99 -34.24 17.88
N LYS A 364 16.42 -34.73 16.71
CA LYS A 364 17.50 -34.10 15.92
C LYS A 364 17.21 -32.63 15.59
N TRP A 365 15.97 -32.31 15.16
CA TRP A 365 15.58 -30.95 14.81
C TRP A 365 15.35 -30.07 16.05
N ALA A 366 14.78 -30.64 17.12
CA ALA A 366 14.63 -29.94 18.40
C ALA A 366 15.97 -29.58 19.01
N ALA A 367 16.95 -30.51 19.02
CA ALA A 367 18.31 -30.25 19.49
C ALA A 367 19.02 -29.15 18.68
N ARG A 368 18.75 -29.09 17.36
CA ARG A 368 19.27 -28.02 16.49
C ARG A 368 18.69 -26.65 16.85
N ALA A 369 17.38 -26.58 17.10
CA ALA A 369 16.70 -25.37 17.53
C ALA A 369 17.19 -24.87 18.90
N ILE A 370 17.39 -25.79 19.87
CA ILE A 370 17.90 -25.47 21.21
C ILE A 370 19.32 -24.90 21.15
N ARG A 371 20.18 -25.40 20.26
CA ARG A 371 21.56 -24.87 20.11
C ARG A 371 21.57 -23.41 19.67
N MET A 372 20.62 -23.00 18.82
CA MET A 372 20.51 -21.61 18.34
C MET A 372 19.72 -20.71 19.32
N ALA A 373 18.72 -21.26 19.98
CA ALA A 373 17.83 -20.55 20.90
C ALA A 373 17.66 -21.37 22.20
N PRO A 374 18.67 -21.32 23.11
CA PRO A 374 18.67 -22.17 24.33
C PRO A 374 17.46 -21.96 25.24
N ASP A 375 16.87 -20.77 25.24
CA ASP A 375 15.75 -20.42 26.10
C ASP A 375 14.37 -20.70 25.47
N ASN A 376 14.34 -21.31 24.28
CA ASN A 376 13.07 -21.60 23.59
C ASN A 376 12.35 -22.78 24.26
N LYS A 377 11.31 -22.46 25.04
CA LYS A 377 10.50 -23.43 25.77
C LYS A 377 9.84 -24.49 24.88
N LYS A 378 9.44 -24.10 23.63
CA LYS A 378 8.80 -25.05 22.70
C LYS A 378 9.78 -26.09 22.20
N ALA A 379 11.00 -25.69 21.85
CA ALA A 379 12.05 -26.61 21.41
C ALA A 379 12.41 -27.61 22.51
N ARG A 380 12.55 -27.14 23.75
CA ARG A 380 12.84 -28.00 24.91
C ARG A 380 11.70 -29.00 25.16
N ALA A 381 10.45 -28.54 25.20
CA ALA A 381 9.30 -29.43 25.42
C ALA A 381 9.19 -30.53 24.35
N ILE A 382 9.56 -30.25 23.09
CA ILE A 382 9.58 -31.26 22.04
C ILE A 382 10.72 -32.25 22.26
N TYR A 383 11.91 -31.74 22.61
CA TYR A 383 13.08 -32.56 22.88
C TYR A 383 12.80 -33.54 24.02
N ASP A 384 12.25 -33.04 25.15
CA ASP A 384 11.90 -33.83 26.32
C ASP A 384 10.81 -34.89 25.98
N ALA A 385 9.89 -34.59 25.09
CA ALA A 385 8.87 -35.53 24.63
C ALA A 385 9.40 -36.62 23.68
N CYS A 386 10.65 -36.50 23.21
CA CYS A 386 11.30 -37.51 22.39
C CYS A 386 12.15 -38.52 23.18
N LEU A 387 12.47 -38.20 24.45
CA LEU A 387 13.21 -39.05 25.39
C LEU A 387 12.28 -40.02 26.07
#